data_b0e21a51d8cdad3644361f72c48497e5
#
_entry.id   b0e21a51d8cdad3644361f72c48497e5
#
_cell.length_a   1.000
_cell.length_b   1.000
_cell.length_c   1.000
_cell.angle_alpha   90.00
_cell.angle_beta   90.00
_cell.angle_gamma   90.00
#
_symmetry.space_group_name_H-M   'P 1'
#
loop_
_entity.id
_entity.type
_entity.pdbx_description
1 polymer ?
#
loop_
_entity_poly.entity_id
_entity_poly.type
_entity_poly.pdbx_seq_one_letter_code
_entity_poly.pdbx_strand_id
1 'polypeptide(L)'
;IKNGNGVFATAADSSNTGTGVINVGSVITPASLTGDDYEINFTVAAGVTTYDIVNTTTGSPVSSANAYTSNTTISFDGMQLNIKGDPANGDKFTVSPSSNQSIFETVGNLIAALETPSGGSSAATQLENSLNSALKNINNSLEHVLAQRSTIGSRLQEIDTLESVGGDQDIQFEDMLGQLQHVDFAKAISDLQRQQLYLQAAQQSYIRVSGLSLFNYL
;
A
#
# COMPACT_ATOMS: atom_id res chain seq x y z
N ILE A 1 9.95 0.97 0.22
CA ILE A 1 9.65 -0.46 0.32
C ILE A 1 10.55 -1.11 1.35
N LYS A 2 10.11 -2.21 1.95
CA LYS A 2 10.95 -3.02 2.82
C LYS A 2 11.93 -3.84 1.97
N ASN A 3 13.23 -3.84 2.35
CA ASN A 3 14.24 -4.67 1.72
C ASN A 3 14.26 -6.11 2.25
N GLY A 4 15.07 -6.99 1.67
CA GLY A 4 15.21 -8.39 2.06
C GLY A 4 13.89 -9.17 1.94
N ASN A 5 13.53 -9.95 2.95
CA ASN A 5 12.26 -10.68 2.97
C ASN A 5 11.09 -9.87 3.59
N GLY A 6 11.31 -8.59 3.90
CA GLY A 6 10.33 -7.71 4.51
C GLY A 6 10.40 -7.66 6.04
N VAL A 7 11.07 -8.61 6.68
CA VAL A 7 11.32 -8.67 8.13
C VAL A 7 12.80 -8.46 8.42
N PHE A 8 13.67 -9.14 7.72
CA PHE A 8 15.11 -8.97 7.77
C PHE A 8 15.73 -9.02 6.36
N ALA A 9 16.92 -8.48 6.24
CA ALA A 9 17.73 -8.49 5.03
C ALA A 9 19.06 -9.19 5.31
N THR A 10 19.54 -9.97 4.36
CA THR A 10 20.83 -10.65 4.39
C THR A 10 21.77 -10.00 3.41
N ALA A 11 23.07 -9.89 3.76
CA ALA A 11 24.10 -9.42 2.86
C ALA A 11 25.41 -10.18 3.08
N ALA A 12 26.18 -10.35 2.01
CA ALA A 12 27.56 -10.78 2.09
C ALA A 12 28.47 -9.57 2.25
N ASP A 13 29.51 -9.68 3.06
CA ASP A 13 30.53 -8.63 3.17
C ASP A 13 31.32 -8.51 1.86
N SER A 14 31.62 -7.29 1.45
CA SER A 14 32.36 -7.00 0.21
C SER A 14 33.81 -7.50 0.23
N SER A 15 34.36 -7.76 1.40
CA SER A 15 35.70 -8.31 1.57
C SER A 15 35.78 -9.82 1.49
N ASN A 16 34.63 -10.52 1.36
CA ASN A 16 34.59 -11.98 1.26
C ASN A 16 35.38 -12.49 0.04
N THR A 17 36.16 -13.53 0.26
CA THR A 17 37.04 -14.12 -0.75
C THR A 17 36.63 -15.52 -1.19
N GLY A 18 35.72 -16.16 -0.45
CA GLY A 18 35.18 -17.47 -0.77
C GLY A 18 34.03 -17.40 -1.80
N THR A 19 33.38 -18.54 -1.96
CA THR A 19 32.26 -18.70 -2.92
C THR A 19 30.90 -18.82 -2.21
N GLY A 20 30.80 -18.28 -0.96
CA GLY A 20 29.58 -18.30 -0.18
C GLY A 20 28.49 -17.39 -0.75
N VAL A 21 27.34 -17.95 -1.09
CA VAL A 21 26.14 -17.22 -1.53
C VAL A 21 25.05 -17.38 -0.49
N ILE A 22 24.63 -16.25 0.11
CA ILE A 22 23.55 -16.23 1.11
C ILE A 22 22.20 -16.01 0.44
N ASN A 23 21.18 -16.73 0.88
CA ASN A 23 19.81 -16.48 0.46
C ASN A 23 19.14 -15.39 1.34
N VAL A 24 17.98 -14.92 0.92
CA VAL A 24 17.22 -13.88 1.65
C VAL A 24 16.58 -14.37 2.95
N GLY A 25 16.64 -15.70 3.22
CA GLY A 25 16.06 -16.31 4.40
C GLY A 25 14.55 -16.21 4.54
N SER A 26 14.03 -16.80 5.61
CA SER A 26 12.62 -16.80 5.98
C SER A 26 12.45 -16.73 7.51
N VAL A 27 11.30 -16.25 7.94
CA VAL A 27 10.91 -16.27 9.35
C VAL A 27 10.20 -17.59 9.64
N ILE A 28 10.70 -18.33 10.65
CA ILE A 28 10.12 -19.62 11.08
C ILE A 28 9.35 -19.47 12.40
N THR A 29 9.78 -18.57 13.28
CA THR A 29 9.14 -18.33 14.58
C THR A 29 9.06 -16.83 14.86
N PRO A 30 7.97 -16.16 14.43
CA PRO A 30 7.85 -14.69 14.57
C PRO A 30 7.98 -14.18 16.01
N ALA A 31 7.56 -14.98 17.01
CA ALA A 31 7.62 -14.60 18.42
C ALA A 31 9.06 -14.56 18.98
N SER A 32 10.03 -15.16 18.29
CA SER A 32 11.44 -15.21 18.71
C SER A 32 12.29 -14.13 18.05
N LEU A 33 11.71 -13.31 17.16
CA LEU A 33 12.45 -12.23 16.50
C LEU A 33 12.82 -11.13 17.51
N THR A 34 14.08 -10.78 17.57
CA THR A 34 14.61 -9.73 18.45
C THR A 34 14.62 -8.35 17.81
N GLY A 35 14.78 -8.30 16.48
CA GLY A 35 14.99 -7.05 15.74
C GLY A 35 16.43 -6.53 15.84
N ASP A 36 17.36 -7.38 16.20
CA ASP A 36 18.79 -7.08 16.33
C ASP A 36 19.56 -7.35 15.02
N ASP A 37 20.78 -6.82 14.95
CA ASP A 37 21.73 -7.09 13.88
C ASP A 37 22.61 -8.30 14.26
N TYR A 38 22.91 -9.13 13.27
CA TYR A 38 23.73 -10.33 13.45
C TYR A 38 24.80 -10.42 12.38
N GLU A 39 25.92 -11.04 12.76
CA GLU A 39 27.03 -11.39 11.89
C GLU A 39 27.33 -12.90 11.98
N ILE A 40 27.45 -13.54 10.82
CA ILE A 40 27.84 -14.94 10.68
C ILE A 40 29.28 -14.93 10.19
N ASN A 41 30.21 -15.38 11.01
CA ASN A 41 31.64 -15.37 10.76
C ASN A 41 32.12 -16.78 10.44
N PHE A 42 32.84 -16.94 9.34
CA PHE A 42 33.39 -18.22 8.91
C PHE A 42 34.87 -18.40 9.29
N THR A 43 35.18 -19.58 9.80
CA THR A 43 36.55 -19.99 10.10
C THR A 43 36.86 -21.30 9.37
N VAL A 44 37.97 -21.28 8.62
CA VAL A 44 38.45 -22.50 7.95
C VAL A 44 39.79 -22.87 8.56
N ALA A 45 39.85 -24.04 9.25
CA ALA A 45 41.05 -24.54 9.90
C ALA A 45 41.19 -26.01 9.63
N ALA A 46 42.38 -26.46 9.22
CA ALA A 46 42.72 -27.86 8.91
C ALA A 46 41.71 -28.52 7.94
N GLY A 47 41.17 -27.78 6.99
CA GLY A 47 40.20 -28.30 6.00
C GLY A 47 38.76 -28.45 6.53
N VAL A 48 38.49 -27.98 7.75
CA VAL A 48 37.17 -27.96 8.36
C VAL A 48 36.66 -26.52 8.36
N THR A 49 35.46 -26.31 7.82
CA THR A 49 34.78 -25.02 7.86
C THR A 49 33.78 -25.01 9.01
N THR A 50 33.86 -23.99 9.85
CA THR A 50 32.92 -23.70 10.93
C THR A 50 32.39 -22.29 10.84
N TYR A 51 31.27 -22.00 11.51
CA TYR A 51 30.76 -20.64 11.62
C TYR A 51 30.30 -20.29 13.03
N ASP A 52 30.42 -19.04 13.36
CA ASP A 52 29.92 -18.44 14.59
C ASP A 52 28.83 -17.43 14.25
N ILE A 53 27.82 -17.31 15.09
CA ILE A 53 26.78 -16.30 14.97
C ILE A 53 26.90 -15.36 16.16
N VAL A 54 27.03 -14.08 15.89
CA VAL A 54 27.17 -13.03 16.89
C VAL A 54 26.05 -12.03 16.72
N ASN A 55 25.33 -11.73 17.78
CA ASN A 55 24.41 -10.60 17.84
C ASN A 55 25.27 -9.33 18.01
N THR A 56 25.36 -8.54 16.95
CA THR A 56 26.22 -7.33 16.93
C THR A 56 25.59 -6.14 17.66
N THR A 57 24.27 -6.15 17.86
CA THR A 57 23.56 -5.14 18.66
C THR A 57 23.91 -5.28 20.16
N THR A 58 23.96 -6.51 20.66
CA THR A 58 24.26 -6.79 22.09
C THR A 58 25.70 -7.16 22.33
N GLY A 59 26.47 -7.46 21.28
CA GLY A 59 27.84 -7.96 21.36
C GLY A 59 27.94 -9.41 21.87
N SER A 60 26.83 -10.15 21.94
CA SER A 60 26.78 -11.50 22.54
C SER A 60 26.85 -12.59 21.48
N PRO A 61 27.60 -13.69 21.72
CA PRO A 61 27.54 -14.85 20.82
C PRO A 61 26.18 -15.55 20.94
N VAL A 62 25.59 -15.87 19.80
CA VAL A 62 24.35 -16.68 19.71
C VAL A 62 24.69 -18.17 19.61
N SER A 63 25.67 -18.50 18.77
CA SER A 63 26.23 -19.85 18.66
C SER A 63 27.66 -19.80 18.15
N SER A 64 28.47 -20.80 18.48
CA SER A 64 29.91 -20.83 18.11
C SER A 64 30.33 -22.21 17.66
N ALA A 65 31.35 -22.25 16.79
CA ALA A 65 32.00 -23.45 16.27
C ALA A 65 31.00 -24.44 15.62
N ASN A 66 29.99 -23.95 14.96
CA ASN A 66 29.01 -24.78 14.25
C ASN A 66 29.66 -25.36 12.99
N ALA A 67 29.52 -26.66 12.78
CA ALA A 67 30.03 -27.30 11.58
C ALA A 67 29.26 -26.79 10.35
N TYR A 68 29.99 -26.45 9.29
CA TYR A 68 29.42 -25.99 8.04
C TYR A 68 29.63 -27.00 6.93
N THR A 69 28.58 -27.21 6.15
CA THR A 69 28.61 -27.80 4.82
C THR A 69 27.79 -26.96 3.87
N SER A 70 28.15 -26.94 2.59
CA SER A 70 27.44 -26.13 1.59
C SER A 70 25.92 -26.39 1.64
N ASN A 71 25.13 -25.31 1.67
CA ASN A 71 23.68 -25.33 1.76
C ASN A 71 23.09 -25.79 3.10
N THR A 72 23.91 -25.78 4.17
CA THR A 72 23.40 -26.03 5.54
C THR A 72 22.36 -24.96 5.91
N THR A 73 21.27 -25.41 6.52
CA THR A 73 20.26 -24.53 7.11
C THR A 73 20.79 -23.95 8.41
N ILE A 74 20.86 -22.66 8.50
CA ILE A 74 21.26 -21.87 9.68
C ILE A 74 19.99 -21.26 10.27
N SER A 75 19.70 -21.59 11.54
CA SER A 75 18.50 -21.08 12.22
C SER A 75 18.87 -20.51 13.56
N PHE A 76 18.40 -19.29 13.85
CA PHE A 76 18.58 -18.59 15.13
C PHE A 76 17.51 -17.52 15.30
N ASP A 77 17.12 -17.23 16.51
CA ASP A 77 16.20 -16.15 16.90
C ASP A 77 14.96 -16.01 15.97
N GLY A 78 14.36 -17.16 15.61
CA GLY A 78 13.16 -17.20 14.77
C GLY A 78 13.38 -17.02 13.27
N MET A 79 14.62 -16.86 12.87
CA MET A 79 15.05 -16.72 11.46
C MET A 79 15.68 -18.01 10.96
N GLN A 80 15.59 -18.23 9.64
CA GLN A 80 16.22 -19.33 8.93
C GLN A 80 16.79 -18.84 7.62
N LEU A 81 18.02 -19.22 7.33
CA LEU A 81 18.69 -18.91 6.07
C LEU A 81 19.63 -20.06 5.66
N ASN A 82 20.12 -20.00 4.42
CA ASN A 82 21.11 -20.94 3.89
C ASN A 82 22.24 -20.14 3.25
N ILE A 83 23.45 -20.67 3.40
CA ILE A 83 24.61 -20.22 2.65
C ILE A 83 25.07 -21.40 1.78
N LYS A 84 25.20 -21.17 0.47
CA LYS A 84 25.64 -22.15 -0.50
C LYS A 84 27.06 -21.83 -0.94
N GLY A 85 27.83 -22.85 -1.30
CA GLY A 85 29.24 -22.70 -1.72
C GLY A 85 30.20 -22.90 -0.58
N ASP A 86 31.42 -22.44 -0.77
CA ASP A 86 32.55 -22.66 0.14
C ASP A 86 33.06 -21.28 0.64
N PRO A 87 32.56 -20.79 1.79
CA PRO A 87 33.12 -19.61 2.42
C PRO A 87 34.59 -19.80 2.76
N ALA A 88 35.38 -18.75 2.60
CA ALA A 88 36.78 -18.74 3.00
C ALA A 88 36.96 -18.35 4.47
N ASN A 89 38.17 -18.53 4.97
CA ASN A 89 38.50 -18.11 6.33
C ASN A 89 38.40 -16.58 6.47
N GLY A 90 37.57 -16.12 7.41
CA GLY A 90 37.30 -14.71 7.67
C GLY A 90 36.12 -14.12 6.86
N ASP A 91 35.47 -14.93 6.00
CA ASP A 91 34.26 -14.49 5.32
C ASP A 91 33.13 -14.20 6.32
N LYS A 92 32.35 -13.16 6.02
CA LYS A 92 31.27 -12.64 6.88
C LYS A 92 29.97 -12.46 6.10
N PHE A 93 28.88 -12.75 6.77
CA PHE A 93 27.54 -12.46 6.28
C PHE A 93 26.75 -11.77 7.38
N THR A 94 25.98 -10.76 6.99
CA THR A 94 25.17 -9.98 7.92
C THR A 94 23.68 -10.29 7.76
N VAL A 95 22.96 -10.22 8.88
CA VAL A 95 21.50 -10.27 8.92
C VAL A 95 21.04 -9.09 9.76
N SER A 96 20.30 -8.19 9.12
CA SER A 96 19.84 -6.93 9.75
C SER A 96 18.31 -6.80 9.62
N PRO A 97 17.63 -6.09 10.53
CA PRO A 97 16.22 -5.78 10.38
C PRO A 97 15.93 -5.10 9.04
N SER A 98 14.82 -5.50 8.42
CA SER A 98 14.42 -4.92 7.14
C SER A 98 14.15 -3.42 7.28
N SER A 99 14.82 -2.62 6.49
CA SER A 99 14.69 -1.17 6.43
C SER A 99 13.91 -0.71 5.19
N ASN A 100 13.50 0.56 5.18
CA ASN A 100 12.89 1.15 4.00
C ASN A 100 13.98 1.51 2.98
N GLN A 101 13.85 0.99 1.78
CA GLN A 101 14.77 1.22 0.68
C GLN A 101 14.02 1.74 -0.54
N SER A 102 14.62 2.71 -1.24
CA SER A 102 14.11 3.18 -2.53
C SER A 102 14.41 2.17 -3.64
N ILE A 103 13.48 2.01 -4.58
CA ILE A 103 13.75 1.20 -5.77
C ILE A 103 14.92 1.76 -6.59
N PHE A 104 15.07 3.10 -6.62
CA PHE A 104 16.20 3.75 -7.31
C PHE A 104 17.54 3.40 -6.66
N GLU A 105 17.58 3.29 -5.33
CA GLU A 105 18.76 2.83 -4.59
C GLU A 105 19.06 1.37 -4.93
N THR A 106 18.05 0.50 -4.98
CA THR A 106 18.23 -0.91 -5.40
C THR A 106 18.82 -0.99 -6.81
N VAL A 107 18.31 -0.20 -7.75
CA VAL A 107 18.82 -0.17 -9.13
C VAL A 107 20.24 0.42 -9.17
N GLY A 108 20.52 1.48 -8.40
CA GLY A 108 21.88 2.06 -8.29
C GLY A 108 22.90 1.06 -7.76
N ASN A 109 22.55 0.32 -6.70
CA ASN A 109 23.41 -0.74 -6.13
C ASN A 109 23.64 -1.89 -7.13
N LEU A 110 22.61 -2.24 -7.91
CA LEU A 110 22.74 -3.25 -8.96
C LEU A 110 23.68 -2.78 -10.08
N ILE A 111 23.56 -1.54 -10.52
CA ILE A 111 24.46 -0.96 -11.53
C ILE A 111 25.89 -0.96 -11.00
N ALA A 112 26.12 -0.51 -9.77
CA ALA A 112 27.44 -0.52 -9.15
C ALA A 112 28.03 -1.93 -9.06
N ALA A 113 27.22 -2.93 -8.73
CA ALA A 113 27.64 -4.32 -8.71
C ALA A 113 28.04 -4.87 -10.11
N LEU A 114 27.30 -4.47 -11.15
CA LEU A 114 27.59 -4.84 -12.54
C LEU A 114 28.82 -4.13 -13.12
N GLU A 115 29.09 -2.91 -12.66
CA GLU A 115 30.27 -2.13 -13.08
C GLU A 115 31.56 -2.55 -12.38
N THR A 116 31.45 -3.29 -11.27
CA THR A 116 32.62 -3.81 -10.56
C THR A 116 33.29 -4.91 -11.40
N PRO A 117 34.58 -4.77 -11.76
CA PRO A 117 35.26 -5.75 -12.61
C PRO A 117 35.29 -7.12 -11.96
N SER A 118 34.68 -8.11 -12.59
CA SER A 118 34.65 -9.48 -12.09
C SER A 118 35.92 -10.22 -12.51
N GLY A 119 36.90 -10.21 -11.63
CA GLY A 119 38.12 -11.01 -11.75
C GLY A 119 38.15 -12.13 -10.72
N GLY A 120 37.79 -13.35 -11.11
CA GLY A 120 37.86 -14.54 -10.25
C GLY A 120 36.52 -15.01 -9.67
N SER A 121 36.55 -16.14 -8.95
CA SER A 121 35.36 -16.83 -8.43
C SER A 121 34.64 -16.01 -7.34
N SER A 122 35.39 -15.30 -6.49
CA SER A 122 34.81 -14.46 -5.42
C SER A 122 34.06 -13.26 -5.98
N ALA A 123 34.53 -12.61 -7.03
CA ALA A 123 33.86 -11.49 -7.66
C ALA A 123 32.54 -11.94 -8.33
N ALA A 124 32.53 -13.11 -8.98
CA ALA A 124 31.31 -13.70 -9.52
C ALA A 124 30.28 -13.99 -8.40
N THR A 125 30.75 -14.49 -7.26
CA THR A 125 29.93 -14.76 -6.07
C THR A 125 29.35 -13.47 -5.46
N GLN A 126 30.14 -12.40 -5.37
CA GLN A 126 29.67 -11.09 -4.90
C GLN A 126 28.59 -10.52 -5.82
N LEU A 127 28.77 -10.67 -7.14
CA LEU A 127 27.76 -10.29 -8.11
C LEU A 127 26.48 -11.12 -7.93
N GLU A 128 26.58 -12.44 -7.72
CA GLU A 128 25.42 -13.32 -7.46
C GLU A 128 24.68 -12.89 -6.20
N ASN A 129 25.37 -12.61 -5.09
CA ASN A 129 24.76 -12.10 -3.86
C ASN A 129 24.03 -10.76 -4.10
N SER A 130 24.65 -9.84 -4.83
CA SER A 130 24.06 -8.54 -5.17
C SER A 130 22.82 -8.68 -6.07
N LEU A 131 22.89 -9.57 -7.07
CA LEU A 131 21.76 -9.87 -7.96
C LEU A 131 20.58 -10.49 -7.20
N ASN A 132 20.83 -11.44 -6.30
CA ASN A 132 19.79 -12.07 -5.50
C ASN A 132 19.08 -11.06 -4.61
N SER A 133 19.82 -10.18 -3.94
CA SER A 133 19.28 -9.11 -3.12
C SER A 133 18.50 -8.10 -3.95
N ALA A 134 19.03 -7.66 -5.09
CA ALA A 134 18.36 -6.72 -5.98
C ALA A 134 17.06 -7.30 -6.56
N LEU A 135 17.08 -8.55 -7.02
CA LEU A 135 15.91 -9.24 -7.57
C LEU A 135 14.78 -9.32 -6.52
N LYS A 136 15.13 -9.67 -5.27
CA LYS A 136 14.15 -9.70 -4.19
C LYS A 136 13.56 -8.33 -3.90
N ASN A 137 14.39 -7.29 -3.82
CA ASN A 137 13.94 -5.93 -3.57
C ASN A 137 13.08 -5.38 -4.72
N ILE A 138 13.39 -5.72 -5.98
CA ILE A 138 12.58 -5.39 -7.15
C ILE A 138 11.20 -6.08 -7.07
N ASN A 139 11.18 -7.37 -6.70
CA ASN A 139 9.91 -8.09 -6.53
C ASN A 139 9.05 -7.47 -5.41
N ASN A 140 9.65 -7.12 -4.27
CA ASN A 140 8.95 -6.40 -3.19
C ASN A 140 8.39 -5.05 -3.68
N SER A 141 9.14 -4.35 -4.55
CA SER A 141 8.70 -3.10 -5.16
C SER A 141 7.51 -3.28 -6.07
N LEU A 142 7.54 -4.32 -6.90
CA LEU A 142 6.45 -4.67 -7.80
C LEU A 142 5.17 -4.99 -7.01
N GLU A 143 5.27 -5.82 -5.98
CA GLU A 143 4.14 -6.15 -5.09
C GLU A 143 3.55 -4.89 -4.44
N HIS A 144 4.41 -3.99 -3.98
CA HIS A 144 3.97 -2.71 -3.40
C HIS A 144 3.24 -1.83 -4.43
N VAL A 145 3.77 -1.71 -5.66
CA VAL A 145 3.13 -0.94 -6.74
C VAL A 145 1.77 -1.55 -7.10
N LEU A 146 1.67 -2.89 -7.19
CA LEU A 146 0.41 -3.57 -7.47
C LEU A 146 -0.63 -3.34 -6.36
N ALA A 147 -0.21 -3.38 -5.09
CA ALA A 147 -1.08 -3.08 -3.94
C ALA A 147 -1.58 -1.62 -3.98
N GLN A 148 -0.69 -0.65 -4.27
CA GLN A 148 -1.08 0.75 -4.41
C GLN A 148 -2.04 0.97 -5.59
N ARG A 149 -1.79 0.31 -6.72
CA ARG A 149 -2.67 0.37 -7.89
C ARG A 149 -4.08 -0.16 -7.57
N SER A 150 -4.17 -1.25 -6.82
CA SER A 150 -5.45 -1.80 -6.35
C SER A 150 -6.19 -0.81 -5.44
N THR A 151 -5.47 -0.19 -4.49
CA THR A 151 -6.04 0.83 -3.60
C THR A 151 -6.55 2.05 -4.37
N ILE A 152 -5.78 2.51 -5.35
CA ILE A 152 -6.19 3.64 -6.21
C ILE A 152 -7.43 3.24 -7.02
N GLY A 153 -7.47 2.02 -7.58
CA GLY A 153 -8.62 1.51 -8.31
C GLY A 153 -9.91 1.50 -7.47
N SER A 154 -9.81 1.04 -6.22
CA SER A 154 -10.96 1.05 -5.30
C SER A 154 -11.43 2.48 -4.98
N ARG A 155 -10.49 3.43 -4.81
CA ARG A 155 -10.84 4.84 -4.57
C ARG A 155 -11.47 5.52 -5.78
N LEU A 156 -11.04 5.15 -6.99
CA LEU A 156 -11.68 5.64 -8.22
C LEU A 156 -13.14 5.15 -8.31
N GLN A 157 -13.40 3.87 -8.01
CA GLN A 157 -14.78 3.34 -7.95
C GLN A 157 -15.63 4.04 -6.90
N GLU A 158 -15.05 4.41 -5.75
CA GLU A 158 -15.75 5.18 -4.72
C GLU A 158 -16.10 6.59 -5.24
N ILE A 159 -15.18 7.25 -5.95
CA ILE A 159 -15.43 8.55 -6.57
C ILE A 159 -16.53 8.46 -7.62
N ASP A 160 -16.48 7.47 -8.53
CA ASP A 160 -17.50 7.25 -9.55
C ASP A 160 -18.90 7.04 -8.92
N THR A 161 -18.95 6.31 -7.79
CA THR A 161 -20.19 6.09 -7.03
C THR A 161 -20.71 7.40 -6.42
N LEU A 162 -19.82 8.20 -5.82
CA LEU A 162 -20.19 9.50 -5.23
C LEU A 162 -20.65 10.49 -6.30
N GLU A 163 -20.02 10.49 -7.47
CA GLU A 163 -20.44 11.32 -8.61
C GLU A 163 -21.84 10.92 -9.10
N SER A 164 -22.11 9.62 -9.22
CA SER A 164 -23.45 9.10 -9.57
C SER A 164 -24.50 9.53 -8.54
N VAL A 165 -24.22 9.36 -7.24
CA VAL A 165 -25.13 9.77 -6.16
C VAL A 165 -25.35 11.29 -6.18
N GLY A 166 -24.29 12.07 -6.41
CA GLY A 166 -24.40 13.52 -6.56
C GLY A 166 -25.29 13.93 -7.73
N GLY A 167 -25.15 13.28 -8.88
CA GLY A 167 -25.99 13.51 -10.04
C GLY A 167 -27.47 13.17 -9.77
N ASP A 168 -27.75 12.05 -9.08
CA ASP A 168 -29.11 11.69 -8.69
C ASP A 168 -29.72 12.71 -7.71
N GLN A 169 -28.91 13.26 -6.79
CA GLN A 169 -29.37 14.32 -5.88
C GLN A 169 -29.67 15.62 -6.61
N ASP A 170 -28.84 16.01 -7.58
CA ASP A 170 -29.06 17.21 -8.38
C ASP A 170 -30.40 17.10 -9.15
N ILE A 171 -30.71 15.95 -9.76
CA ILE A 171 -32.00 15.70 -10.41
C ILE A 171 -33.16 15.83 -9.41
N GLN A 172 -33.01 15.27 -8.20
CA GLN A 172 -34.05 15.39 -7.16
C GLN A 172 -34.26 16.85 -6.72
N PHE A 173 -33.19 17.62 -6.61
CA PHE A 173 -33.31 19.04 -6.26
C PHE A 173 -33.93 19.85 -7.39
N GLU A 174 -33.61 19.57 -8.66
CA GLU A 174 -34.28 20.19 -9.80
C GLU A 174 -35.76 19.88 -9.85
N ASP A 175 -36.16 18.63 -9.63
CA ASP A 175 -37.57 18.23 -9.55
C ASP A 175 -38.31 18.93 -8.39
N MET A 176 -37.69 18.98 -7.21
CA MET A 176 -38.26 19.67 -6.05
C MET A 176 -38.38 21.18 -6.31
N LEU A 177 -37.39 21.79 -6.90
CA LEU A 177 -37.42 23.20 -7.29
C LEU A 177 -38.51 23.45 -8.33
N GLY A 178 -38.66 22.57 -9.32
CA GLY A 178 -39.74 22.58 -10.28
C GLY A 178 -41.12 22.53 -9.62
N GLN A 179 -41.33 21.62 -8.69
CA GLN A 179 -42.62 21.53 -7.94
C GLN A 179 -42.90 22.78 -7.11
N LEU A 180 -41.88 23.44 -6.55
CA LEU A 180 -42.05 24.68 -5.78
C LEU A 180 -42.30 25.91 -6.68
N GLN A 181 -41.70 25.94 -7.88
CA GLN A 181 -41.84 27.05 -8.82
C GLN A 181 -43.04 26.94 -9.76
N HIS A 182 -43.46 25.71 -10.08
CA HIS A 182 -44.60 25.49 -10.95
C HIS A 182 -45.89 25.80 -10.23
N VAL A 183 -46.55 26.87 -10.66
CA VAL A 183 -47.90 27.18 -10.22
C VAL A 183 -48.83 26.08 -10.74
N ASP A 184 -49.64 25.50 -9.85
CA ASP A 184 -50.70 24.60 -10.28
C ASP A 184 -51.71 25.42 -11.08
N PHE A 185 -51.51 25.50 -12.41
CA PHE A 185 -52.35 26.24 -13.34
C PHE A 185 -53.84 25.83 -13.27
N ALA A 186 -54.11 24.54 -13.01
CA ALA A 186 -55.46 24.05 -12.90
C ALA A 186 -56.17 24.64 -11.67
N LYS A 187 -55.47 24.69 -10.54
CA LYS A 187 -55.96 25.31 -9.31
C LYS A 187 -56.04 26.82 -9.47
N ALA A 188 -55.04 27.47 -10.02
CA ALA A 188 -55.03 28.91 -10.24
C ALA A 188 -56.18 29.36 -11.17
N ILE A 189 -56.44 28.64 -12.24
CA ILE A 189 -57.58 28.91 -13.17
C ILE A 189 -58.92 28.66 -12.46
N SER A 190 -59.04 27.56 -11.70
CA SER A 190 -60.24 27.28 -10.93
C SER A 190 -60.55 28.35 -9.90
N ASP A 191 -59.52 28.82 -9.19
CA ASP A 191 -59.65 29.88 -8.21
C ASP A 191 -60.02 31.23 -8.86
N LEU A 192 -59.43 31.54 -10.02
CA LEU A 192 -59.75 32.71 -10.81
C LEU A 192 -61.25 32.68 -11.28
N GLN A 193 -61.67 31.54 -11.83
CA GLN A 193 -63.07 31.35 -12.26
C GLN A 193 -64.04 31.50 -11.08
N ARG A 194 -63.72 30.99 -9.92
CA ARG A 194 -64.51 31.12 -8.69
C ARG A 194 -64.58 32.59 -8.25
N GLN A 195 -63.45 33.31 -8.28
CA GLN A 195 -63.46 34.73 -7.96
C GLN A 195 -64.29 35.56 -8.95
N GLN A 196 -64.20 35.26 -10.25
CA GLN A 196 -65.09 35.90 -11.25
C GLN A 196 -66.55 35.64 -11.01
N LEU A 197 -66.92 34.40 -10.66
CA LEU A 197 -68.29 34.08 -10.31
C LEU A 197 -68.80 34.83 -9.07
N TYR A 198 -67.93 34.92 -8.04
CA TYR A 198 -68.28 35.70 -6.84
C TYR A 198 -68.43 37.21 -7.15
N LEU A 199 -67.57 37.75 -8.01
CA LEU A 199 -67.70 39.13 -8.45
C LEU A 199 -68.99 39.39 -9.21
N GLN A 200 -69.37 38.50 -10.14
CA GLN A 200 -70.61 38.57 -10.89
C GLN A 200 -71.81 38.47 -9.96
N ALA A 201 -71.80 37.55 -8.99
CA ALA A 201 -72.85 37.39 -8.02
C ALA A 201 -73.01 38.65 -7.12
N ALA A 202 -71.87 39.18 -6.69
CA ALA A 202 -71.84 40.45 -5.90
C ALA A 202 -72.41 41.64 -6.69
N GLN A 203 -72.02 41.76 -7.97
CA GLN A 203 -72.55 42.80 -8.86
C GLN A 203 -74.03 42.67 -9.06
N GLN A 204 -74.53 41.44 -9.31
CA GLN A 204 -75.99 41.20 -9.47
C GLN A 204 -76.76 41.48 -8.18
N SER A 205 -76.18 41.10 -7.01
CA SER A 205 -76.78 41.38 -5.72
C SER A 205 -76.85 42.90 -5.44
N TYR A 206 -75.75 43.58 -5.79
CA TYR A 206 -75.69 45.05 -5.66
C TYR A 206 -76.75 45.74 -6.51
N ILE A 207 -76.90 45.35 -7.79
CA ILE A 207 -77.91 45.88 -8.71
C ILE A 207 -79.33 45.61 -8.17
N ARG A 208 -79.58 44.42 -7.62
CA ARG A 208 -80.88 44.10 -7.03
C ARG A 208 -81.14 44.91 -5.79
N VAL A 209 -80.17 45.06 -4.91
CA VAL A 209 -80.32 45.86 -3.68
C VAL A 209 -80.45 47.38 -3.97
N SER A 210 -79.63 47.89 -4.92
CA SER A 210 -79.78 49.32 -5.33
C SER A 210 -81.04 49.60 -6.12
N GLY A 211 -81.61 48.60 -6.81
CA GLY A 211 -82.90 48.72 -7.49
C GLY A 211 -84.11 48.58 -6.57
N LEU A 212 -83.90 48.12 -5.32
CA LEU A 212 -84.91 48.15 -4.22
C LEU A 212 -84.79 49.55 -3.55
N SER A 213 -85.07 50.57 -4.32
CA SER A 213 -85.16 51.95 -3.76
C SER A 213 -86.32 52.03 -2.75
N LEU A 214 -86.00 52.55 -1.60
CA LEU A 214 -86.92 52.80 -0.54
C LEU A 214 -88.11 53.72 -1.00
N PHE A 215 -87.90 54.35 -2.16
CA PHE A 215 -88.89 55.29 -2.75
C PHE A 215 -90.00 54.53 -3.53
N ASN A 216 -89.96 53.25 -3.73
CA ASN A 216 -91.05 52.48 -4.34
C ASN A 216 -92.00 51.87 -3.35
N TYR A 217 -91.87 52.22 -2.05
CA TYR A 217 -92.71 51.71 -0.97
C TYR A 217 -93.37 52.88 -0.16
N LEU A 218 -93.24 54.09 -0.64
CA LEU A 218 -93.98 55.28 -0.20
C LEU A 218 -94.97 55.73 -1.32
#